data_2b12c91ec5acb66371f542578492f3c7
#
_entry.id   2b12c91ec5acb66371f542578492f3c7
#
_cell.length_a   1.000
_cell.length_b   1.000
_cell.length_c   1.000
_cell.angle_alpha   90.00
_cell.angle_beta   90.00
_cell.angle_gamma   90.00
#
_symmetry.space_group_name_H-M   'P 1'
#
loop_
_entity.id
_entity.type
_entity.pdbx_description
1 polymer ?
#
loop_
_entity_poly.entity_id
_entity_poly.type
_entity_poly.pdbx_seq_one_letter_code
_entity_poly.pdbx_strand_id
1 'polypeptide(L)'
;MRKRARPILGVDIDNVLAESDARLRALFRKLYGITLKEHQMTQYDYMTYGVTEEQLSQVFRIFNVEACRTLKVVPGAKTAMQQLAGRYEIALVTSRNPESKASTEYWLRAKGLPYDQLHFNDNKHALGIPYHAFIEDRHEHAHLIAETGATVYLLTRPWNAAPLAHPNVRRVHSWSEILDHLL
;
A
#
# COMPACT_ATOMS: atom_id res chain seq x y z
N MET A 1 1.17 15.14 -33.44
CA MET A 1 0.15 15.13 -32.37
C MET A 1 0.84 14.97 -31.02
N ARG A 2 0.73 15.94 -30.09
CA ARG A 2 1.25 15.75 -28.71
C ARG A 2 0.39 14.66 -28.03
N LYS A 3 1.02 13.57 -27.61
CA LYS A 3 0.36 12.54 -26.79
C LYS A 3 -0.16 13.25 -25.52
N ARG A 4 -1.47 13.20 -25.29
CA ARG A 4 -2.08 13.78 -24.06
C ARG A 4 -1.44 13.09 -22.88
N ALA A 5 -0.90 13.84 -21.91
CA ALA A 5 -0.31 13.27 -20.71
C ALA A 5 -1.38 12.41 -20.00
N ARG A 6 -1.00 11.20 -19.60
CA ARG A 6 -1.88 10.33 -18.82
C ARG A 6 -2.05 10.93 -17.41
N PRO A 7 -3.25 10.89 -16.83
CA PRO A 7 -3.42 11.27 -15.43
C PRO A 7 -2.60 10.34 -14.52
N ILE A 8 -2.11 10.87 -13.38
CA ILE A 8 -1.27 10.11 -12.45
C ILE A 8 -2.15 9.38 -11.44
N LEU A 9 -1.97 8.06 -11.34
CA LEU A 9 -2.57 7.23 -10.30
C LEU A 9 -1.49 6.88 -9.28
N GLY A 10 -1.62 7.41 -8.07
CA GLY A 10 -0.81 7.01 -6.93
C GLY A 10 -1.29 5.67 -6.36
N VAL A 11 -0.38 4.79 -6.00
CA VAL A 11 -0.72 3.49 -5.42
C VAL A 11 0.26 3.15 -4.30
N ASP A 12 -0.27 2.85 -3.11
CA ASP A 12 0.54 2.28 -2.04
C ASP A 12 0.91 0.82 -2.32
N ILE A 13 1.95 0.32 -1.67
CA ILE A 13 2.42 -1.06 -1.85
C ILE A 13 1.89 -1.98 -0.76
N ASP A 14 2.12 -1.65 0.51
CA ASP A 14 1.85 -2.56 1.62
C ASP A 14 0.34 -2.64 1.90
N ASN A 15 -0.19 -3.87 1.90
CA ASN A 15 -1.61 -4.18 2.05
C ASN A 15 -2.55 -3.61 0.96
N VAL A 16 -1.99 -2.93 -0.03
CA VAL A 16 -2.68 -2.49 -1.25
C VAL A 16 -2.32 -3.40 -2.42
N LEU A 17 -1.04 -3.55 -2.73
CA LEU A 17 -0.52 -4.46 -3.76
C LEU A 17 0.04 -5.76 -3.17
N ALA A 18 0.66 -5.69 -1.99
CA ALA A 18 1.35 -6.77 -1.31
C ALA A 18 0.64 -7.16 -0.02
N GLU A 19 0.50 -8.45 0.28
CA GLU A 19 -0.01 -8.97 1.56
C GLU A 19 1.06 -8.85 2.67
N SER A 20 1.43 -7.62 3.01
CA SER A 20 2.54 -7.32 3.91
C SER A 20 2.23 -7.65 5.36
N ASP A 21 1.04 -7.30 5.86
CA ASP A 21 0.60 -7.59 7.21
C ASP A 21 0.63 -9.10 7.51
N ALA A 22 0.13 -9.91 6.59
CA ALA A 22 0.15 -11.37 6.72
C ALA A 22 1.59 -11.90 6.89
N ARG A 23 2.55 -11.32 6.17
CA ARG A 23 3.96 -11.68 6.26
C ARG A 23 4.60 -11.21 7.56
N LEU A 24 4.30 -10.00 7.99
CA LEU A 24 4.77 -9.46 9.29
C LEU A 24 4.27 -10.31 10.45
N ARG A 25 2.97 -10.63 10.48
CA ARG A 25 2.39 -11.53 11.50
C ARG A 25 3.04 -12.91 11.51
N ALA A 26 3.37 -13.46 10.35
CA ALA A 26 4.10 -14.73 10.26
C ALA A 26 5.52 -14.64 10.81
N LEU A 27 6.21 -13.50 10.64
CA LEU A 27 7.53 -13.24 11.23
C LEU A 27 7.46 -13.13 12.75
N PHE A 28 6.50 -12.39 13.32
CA PHE A 28 6.29 -12.32 14.77
C PHE A 28 6.05 -13.70 15.38
N ARG A 29 5.22 -14.50 14.73
CA ARG A 29 4.98 -15.89 15.17
C ARG A 29 6.25 -16.74 15.11
N LYS A 30 7.02 -16.65 14.03
CA LYS A 30 8.23 -17.46 13.81
C LYS A 30 9.34 -17.10 14.79
N LEU A 31 9.56 -15.82 15.04
CA LEU A 31 10.71 -15.33 15.82
C LEU A 31 10.42 -15.28 17.32
N TYR A 32 9.18 -14.98 17.69
CA TYR A 32 8.83 -14.68 19.09
C TYR A 32 7.66 -15.51 19.63
N GLY A 33 7.05 -16.38 18.82
CA GLY A 33 5.84 -17.12 19.21
C GLY A 33 4.59 -16.24 19.34
N ILE A 34 4.66 -14.97 18.97
CA ILE A 34 3.54 -14.03 19.08
C ILE A 34 2.55 -14.30 17.96
N THR A 35 1.33 -14.69 18.32
CA THR A 35 0.25 -14.96 17.36
C THR A 35 -0.69 -13.78 17.27
N LEU A 36 -0.65 -13.07 16.16
CA LEU A 36 -1.52 -11.94 15.83
C LEU A 36 -2.55 -12.39 14.78
N LYS A 37 -3.84 -12.31 15.09
CA LYS A 37 -4.91 -12.67 14.16
C LYS A 37 -5.37 -11.43 13.38
N GLU A 38 -5.55 -11.56 12.08
CA GLU A 38 -5.89 -10.44 11.19
C GLU A 38 -7.09 -9.64 11.66
N HIS A 39 -8.20 -10.32 12.02
CA HIS A 39 -9.42 -9.66 12.46
C HIS A 39 -9.30 -8.90 13.78
N GLN A 40 -8.22 -9.11 14.53
CA GLN A 40 -7.91 -8.41 15.76
C GLN A 40 -7.02 -7.18 15.53
N MET A 41 -6.43 -7.04 14.33
CA MET A 41 -5.55 -5.92 13.96
C MET A 41 -6.38 -4.67 13.63
N THR A 42 -7.05 -4.11 14.64
CA THR A 42 -7.92 -2.93 14.50
C THR A 42 -7.16 -1.60 14.50
N GLN A 43 -5.87 -1.65 14.76
CA GLN A 43 -4.94 -0.50 14.70
C GLN A 43 -3.71 -0.90 13.88
N TYR A 44 -3.12 0.06 13.22
CA TYR A 44 -1.95 -0.17 12.38
C TYR A 44 -0.67 -0.42 13.18
N ASP A 45 -0.62 0.03 14.44
CA ASP A 45 0.53 -0.12 15.32
C ASP A 45 0.56 -1.49 16.02
N TYR A 46 1.57 -2.30 15.70
CA TYR A 46 1.80 -3.61 16.31
C TYR A 46 2.08 -3.55 17.82
N MET A 47 2.61 -2.43 18.32
CA MET A 47 2.92 -2.28 19.76
C MET A 47 1.66 -2.32 20.61
N THR A 48 0.51 -1.93 20.07
CA THR A 48 -0.79 -2.04 20.77
C THR A 48 -1.20 -3.49 21.06
N TYR A 49 -0.54 -4.46 20.42
CA TYR A 49 -0.78 -5.91 20.60
C TYR A 49 0.31 -6.59 21.41
N GLY A 50 1.06 -5.85 22.22
CA GLY A 50 2.09 -6.38 23.10
C GLY A 50 3.44 -6.70 22.42
N VAL A 51 3.64 -6.24 21.20
CA VAL A 51 4.95 -6.29 20.52
C VAL A 51 5.84 -5.19 21.09
N THR A 52 7.08 -5.52 21.48
CA THR A 52 8.05 -4.52 21.93
C THR A 52 8.68 -3.79 20.74
N GLU A 53 9.23 -2.60 21.00
CA GLU A 53 9.95 -1.81 19.99
C GLU A 53 11.13 -2.59 19.37
N GLU A 54 11.88 -3.34 20.22
CA GLU A 54 12.99 -4.17 19.75
C GLU A 54 12.52 -5.29 18.81
N GLN A 55 11.44 -6.00 19.18
CA GLN A 55 10.83 -7.04 18.35
C GLN A 55 10.34 -6.47 17.03
N LEU A 56 9.68 -5.31 17.07
CA LEU A 56 9.19 -4.60 15.90
C LEU A 56 10.35 -4.23 14.96
N SER A 57 11.39 -3.60 15.50
CA SER A 57 12.59 -3.20 14.74
C SER A 57 13.27 -4.41 14.07
N GLN A 58 13.44 -5.53 14.79
CA GLN A 58 14.03 -6.72 14.22
C GLN A 58 13.17 -7.34 13.10
N VAL A 59 11.86 -7.43 13.30
CA VAL A 59 10.93 -7.94 12.27
C VAL A 59 10.97 -7.06 11.03
N PHE A 60 10.93 -5.74 11.17
CA PHE A 60 10.98 -4.83 10.03
C PHE A 60 12.33 -4.87 9.30
N ARG A 61 13.44 -5.07 10.00
CA ARG A 61 14.74 -5.26 9.35
C ARG A 61 14.75 -6.50 8.44
N ILE A 62 14.24 -7.64 8.93
CA ILE A 62 14.12 -8.86 8.13
C ILE A 62 13.12 -8.68 6.99
N PHE A 63 12.00 -8.00 7.25
CA PHE A 63 10.99 -7.72 6.25
C PHE A 63 11.57 -6.90 5.09
N ASN A 64 12.23 -5.79 5.38
CA ASN A 64 12.77 -4.88 4.37
C ASN A 64 13.84 -5.51 3.48
N VAL A 65 14.70 -6.37 4.04
CA VAL A 65 15.82 -6.95 3.29
C VAL A 65 15.40 -8.21 2.51
N GLU A 66 14.65 -9.11 3.14
CA GLU A 66 14.41 -10.44 2.57
C GLU A 66 12.91 -10.72 2.35
N ALA A 67 12.10 -10.53 3.39
CA ALA A 67 10.74 -11.04 3.39
C ALA A 67 9.85 -10.35 2.37
N CYS A 68 10.08 -9.08 2.08
CA CYS A 68 9.32 -8.34 1.08
C CYS A 68 9.53 -8.84 -0.36
N ARG A 69 10.62 -9.58 -0.63
CA ARG A 69 10.90 -10.17 -1.96
C ARG A 69 9.92 -11.29 -2.34
N THR A 70 9.28 -11.92 -1.38
CA THR A 70 8.44 -13.12 -1.58
C THR A 70 6.98 -12.90 -1.25
N LEU A 71 6.55 -11.66 -1.04
CA LEU A 71 5.16 -11.33 -0.71
C LEU A 71 4.18 -11.85 -1.75
N LYS A 72 3.03 -12.27 -1.27
CA LYS A 72 1.88 -12.52 -2.15
C LYS A 72 1.31 -11.19 -2.62
N VAL A 73 0.80 -11.19 -3.83
CA VAL A 73 0.05 -10.06 -4.38
C VAL A 73 -1.37 -10.11 -3.86
N VAL A 74 -1.91 -8.98 -3.46
CA VAL A 74 -3.33 -8.86 -3.05
C VAL A 74 -4.22 -9.34 -4.19
N PRO A 75 -5.24 -10.17 -3.91
CA PRO A 75 -6.14 -10.70 -4.94
C PRO A 75 -6.71 -9.60 -5.85
N GLY A 76 -6.64 -9.81 -7.16
CA GLY A 76 -7.09 -8.86 -8.18
C GLY A 76 -6.11 -7.73 -8.51
N ALA A 77 -5.16 -7.38 -7.63
CA ALA A 77 -4.27 -6.24 -7.82
C ALA A 77 -3.45 -6.31 -9.11
N LYS A 78 -2.87 -7.45 -9.43
CA LYS A 78 -2.04 -7.59 -10.64
C LYS A 78 -2.83 -7.31 -11.91
N THR A 79 -3.98 -7.94 -12.07
CA THR A 79 -4.85 -7.78 -13.25
C THR A 79 -5.32 -6.33 -13.36
N ALA A 80 -5.72 -5.73 -12.24
CA ALA A 80 -6.16 -4.34 -12.18
C ALA A 80 -5.04 -3.37 -12.59
N MET A 81 -3.85 -3.53 -12.03
CA MET A 81 -2.68 -2.70 -12.37
C MET A 81 -2.33 -2.76 -13.86
N GLN A 82 -2.42 -3.96 -14.48
CA GLN A 82 -2.16 -4.14 -15.90
C GLN A 82 -3.19 -3.38 -16.78
N GLN A 83 -4.46 -3.35 -16.36
CA GLN A 83 -5.49 -2.59 -17.08
C GLN A 83 -5.32 -1.08 -16.88
N LEU A 84 -5.05 -0.64 -15.64
CA LEU A 84 -4.89 0.77 -15.30
C LEU A 84 -3.65 1.40 -15.95
N ALA A 85 -2.55 0.65 -16.11
CA ALA A 85 -1.33 1.14 -16.77
C ALA A 85 -1.55 1.59 -18.22
N GLY A 86 -2.61 1.13 -18.88
CA GLY A 86 -3.01 1.60 -20.22
C GLY A 86 -3.60 3.01 -20.22
N ARG A 87 -4.18 3.46 -19.11
CA ARG A 87 -4.90 4.75 -18.97
C ARG A 87 -4.17 5.76 -18.10
N TYR A 88 -3.46 5.29 -17.09
CA TYR A 88 -2.80 6.10 -16.08
C TYR A 88 -1.28 5.99 -16.15
N GLU A 89 -0.60 7.03 -15.76
CA GLU A 89 0.79 6.97 -15.31
C GLU A 89 0.77 6.49 -13.86
N ILE A 90 1.43 5.35 -13.59
CA ILE A 90 1.40 4.70 -12.28
C ILE A 90 2.56 5.18 -11.42
N ALA A 91 2.27 5.89 -10.34
CA ALA A 91 3.24 6.27 -9.31
C ALA A 91 3.06 5.39 -8.07
N LEU A 92 3.97 4.45 -7.85
CA LEU A 92 4.02 3.70 -6.59
C LEU A 92 4.65 4.57 -5.51
N VAL A 93 3.98 4.69 -4.37
CA VAL A 93 4.45 5.49 -3.24
C VAL A 93 4.32 4.69 -1.96
N THR A 94 5.43 4.37 -1.33
CA THR A 94 5.47 3.49 -0.16
C THR A 94 6.17 4.15 1.02
N SER A 95 5.69 3.88 2.22
CA SER A 95 6.33 4.24 3.50
C SER A 95 7.46 3.30 3.90
N ARG A 96 7.81 2.31 3.08
CA ARG A 96 8.93 1.41 3.35
C ARG A 96 10.22 2.19 3.53
N ASN A 97 11.11 1.64 4.38
CA ASN A 97 12.47 2.18 4.48
C ASN A 97 13.18 2.12 3.11
N PRO A 98 13.87 3.19 2.66
CA PRO A 98 14.64 3.21 1.41
C PRO A 98 15.64 2.06 1.24
N GLU A 99 16.13 1.46 2.33
CA GLU A 99 16.97 0.26 2.31
C GLU A 99 16.28 -0.95 1.63
N SER A 100 14.94 -0.99 1.65
CA SER A 100 14.16 -2.02 0.99
C SER A 100 14.04 -1.86 -0.53
N LYS A 101 14.63 -0.80 -1.12
CA LYS A 101 14.45 -0.45 -2.54
C LYS A 101 14.77 -1.64 -3.47
N ALA A 102 15.94 -2.22 -3.35
CA ALA A 102 16.36 -3.33 -4.19
C ALA A 102 15.43 -4.55 -4.07
N SER A 103 14.97 -4.85 -2.84
CA SER A 103 14.06 -5.96 -2.57
C SER A 103 12.65 -5.67 -3.10
N THR A 104 12.19 -4.42 -3.00
CA THR A 104 10.90 -3.98 -3.52
C THR A 104 10.87 -4.03 -5.06
N GLU A 105 11.88 -3.48 -5.72
CA GLU A 105 12.01 -3.52 -7.18
C GLU A 105 12.11 -4.97 -7.72
N TYR A 106 12.85 -5.83 -7.02
CA TYR A 106 12.89 -7.26 -7.33
C TYR A 106 11.50 -7.87 -7.29
N TRP A 107 10.74 -7.62 -6.20
CA TRP A 107 9.39 -8.14 -6.03
C TRP A 107 8.42 -7.63 -7.11
N LEU A 108 8.40 -6.33 -7.38
CA LEU A 108 7.56 -5.73 -8.42
C LEU A 108 7.80 -6.38 -9.78
N ARG A 109 9.08 -6.53 -10.17
CA ARG A 109 9.48 -7.19 -11.41
C ARG A 109 9.08 -8.67 -11.44
N ALA A 110 9.37 -9.42 -10.36
CA ALA A 110 9.05 -10.85 -10.25
C ALA A 110 7.55 -11.12 -10.31
N LYS A 111 6.72 -10.18 -9.83
CA LYS A 111 5.25 -10.28 -9.89
C LYS A 111 4.66 -9.72 -11.19
N GLY A 112 5.44 -9.01 -12.00
CA GLY A 112 4.98 -8.39 -13.25
C GLY A 112 3.98 -7.27 -12.98
N LEU A 113 4.23 -6.46 -11.94
CA LEU A 113 3.43 -5.29 -11.58
C LEU A 113 3.96 -4.08 -12.34
N PRO A 114 3.17 -3.45 -13.22
CA PRO A 114 3.59 -2.29 -13.98
C PRO A 114 3.62 -1.03 -13.11
N TYR A 115 4.60 -0.18 -13.33
CA TYR A 115 4.68 1.18 -12.77
C TYR A 115 5.58 2.06 -13.63
N ASP A 116 5.37 3.37 -13.56
CA ASP A 116 6.18 4.39 -14.23
C ASP A 116 7.14 5.07 -13.24
N GLN A 117 6.72 5.24 -11.96
CA GLN A 117 7.49 5.88 -10.90
C GLN A 117 7.44 5.06 -9.61
N LEU A 118 8.52 5.10 -8.80
CA LEU A 118 8.59 4.46 -7.49
C LEU A 118 9.23 5.41 -6.48
N HIS A 119 8.47 5.77 -5.44
CA HIS A 119 8.86 6.71 -4.39
C HIS A 119 8.81 6.03 -3.01
N PHE A 120 9.87 6.25 -2.23
CA PHE A 120 9.98 5.84 -0.83
C PHE A 120 9.79 7.07 0.03
N ASN A 121 8.57 7.33 0.49
CA ASN A 121 8.25 8.51 1.29
C ASN A 121 6.98 8.27 2.10
N ASP A 122 7.04 8.51 3.42
CA ASP A 122 5.89 8.42 4.29
C ASP A 122 4.94 9.62 4.11
N ASN A 123 5.49 10.81 3.82
CA ASN A 123 4.72 12.01 3.53
C ASN A 123 4.24 12.05 2.07
N LYS A 124 3.42 11.08 1.67
CA LYS A 124 2.98 10.87 0.29
C LYS A 124 2.31 12.10 -0.34
N HIS A 125 1.53 12.85 0.46
CA HIS A 125 0.85 14.07 0.05
C HIS A 125 1.80 15.24 -0.24
N ALA A 126 3.00 15.22 0.36
CA ALA A 126 3.97 16.31 0.24
C ALA A 126 4.94 16.14 -0.95
N LEU A 127 4.80 15.09 -1.75
CA LEU A 127 5.67 14.86 -2.93
C LEU A 127 5.43 15.87 -4.07
N GLY A 128 4.39 16.68 -4.02
CA GLY A 128 4.06 17.63 -5.09
C GLY A 128 3.58 16.96 -6.39
N ILE A 129 3.24 15.66 -6.33
CA ILE A 129 2.72 14.92 -7.48
C ILE A 129 1.22 15.21 -7.61
N PRO A 130 0.75 15.69 -8.77
CA PRO A 130 -0.66 16.00 -8.98
C PRO A 130 -1.47 14.72 -9.25
N TYR A 131 -1.70 13.94 -8.20
CA TYR A 131 -2.50 12.71 -8.31
C TYR A 131 -3.91 13.01 -8.79
N HIS A 132 -4.34 12.33 -9.84
CA HIS A 132 -5.75 12.26 -10.23
C HIS A 132 -6.54 11.42 -9.22
N ALA A 133 -5.97 10.28 -8.84
CA ALA A 133 -6.49 9.40 -7.81
C ALA A 133 -5.36 8.72 -7.06
N PHE A 134 -5.65 8.19 -5.87
CA PHE A 134 -4.70 7.41 -5.06
C PHE A 134 -5.39 6.19 -4.45
N ILE A 135 -4.68 5.07 -4.33
CA ILE A 135 -5.17 3.85 -3.66
C ILE A 135 -4.35 3.62 -2.41
N GLU A 136 -5.00 3.58 -1.25
CA GLU A 136 -4.39 3.59 0.08
C GLU A 136 -5.13 2.65 1.04
N ASP A 137 -4.48 2.17 2.12
CA ASP A 137 -5.10 1.37 3.18
C ASP A 137 -5.03 2.02 4.58
N ARG A 138 -4.32 3.16 4.72
CA ARG A 138 -4.22 3.90 6.00
C ARG A 138 -5.08 5.16 6.01
N HIS A 139 -5.83 5.35 7.09
CA HIS A 139 -6.70 6.51 7.29
C HIS A 139 -5.96 7.83 7.19
N GLU A 140 -4.83 7.95 7.89
CA GLU A 140 -4.05 9.19 7.99
C GLU A 140 -3.53 9.61 6.62
N HIS A 141 -2.97 8.67 5.85
CA HIS A 141 -2.49 8.93 4.51
C HIS A 141 -3.64 9.26 3.56
N ALA A 142 -4.75 8.50 3.62
CA ALA A 142 -5.92 8.75 2.79
C ALA A 142 -6.47 10.15 3.01
N HIS A 143 -6.57 10.60 4.27
CA HIS A 143 -7.02 11.95 4.61
C HIS A 143 -6.08 13.02 4.03
N LEU A 144 -4.78 12.94 4.32
CA LEU A 144 -3.80 13.94 3.89
C LEU A 144 -3.68 14.02 2.36
N ILE A 145 -3.78 12.89 1.65
CA ILE A 145 -3.75 12.87 0.19
C ILE A 145 -5.06 13.48 -0.36
N ALA A 146 -6.20 13.18 0.24
CA ALA A 146 -7.49 13.73 -0.17
C ALA A 146 -7.57 15.26 -0.01
N GLU A 147 -6.89 15.83 0.99
CA GLU A 147 -6.76 17.30 1.18
C GLU A 147 -6.03 17.97 0.01
N THR A 148 -5.21 17.25 -0.75
CA THR A 148 -4.58 17.80 -1.99
C THR A 148 -5.53 17.90 -3.16
N GLY A 149 -6.78 17.44 -3.03
CA GLY A 149 -7.81 17.41 -4.07
C GLY A 149 -7.85 16.09 -4.86
N ALA A 150 -6.97 15.14 -4.59
CA ALA A 150 -7.00 13.82 -5.22
C ALA A 150 -8.18 12.98 -4.71
N THR A 151 -8.81 12.19 -5.59
CA THR A 151 -9.74 11.15 -5.15
C THR A 151 -8.96 9.99 -4.55
N VAL A 152 -9.27 9.59 -3.31
CA VAL A 152 -8.60 8.47 -2.65
C VAL A 152 -9.55 7.28 -2.53
N TYR A 153 -9.12 6.14 -3.02
CA TYR A 153 -9.79 4.84 -2.82
C TYR A 153 -9.17 4.16 -1.61
N LEU A 154 -9.88 4.19 -0.49
CA LEU A 154 -9.44 3.58 0.77
C LEU A 154 -9.83 2.11 0.78
N LEU A 155 -8.86 1.22 0.51
CA LEU A 155 -9.07 -0.22 0.51
C LEU A 155 -9.26 -0.74 1.93
N THR A 156 -10.44 -1.32 2.19
CA THR A 156 -10.86 -1.78 3.53
C THR A 156 -9.90 -2.82 4.09
N ARG A 157 -9.42 -2.54 5.29
CA ARG A 157 -8.60 -3.41 6.12
C ARG A 157 -9.11 -3.35 7.57
N PRO A 158 -8.80 -4.33 8.44
CA PRO A 158 -9.27 -4.29 9.83
C PRO A 158 -8.89 -3.00 10.58
N TRP A 159 -7.67 -2.46 10.34
CA TRP A 159 -7.17 -1.25 11.00
C TRP A 159 -7.76 0.07 10.48
N ASN A 160 -8.47 0.03 9.36
CA ASN A 160 -9.13 1.20 8.82
C ASN A 160 -10.66 1.06 8.74
N ALA A 161 -11.25 0.13 9.51
CA ALA A 161 -12.70 -0.14 9.46
C ALA A 161 -13.55 1.05 9.93
N ALA A 162 -13.01 1.92 10.80
CA ALA A 162 -13.72 3.12 11.25
C ALA A 162 -14.09 4.04 10.08
N PRO A 163 -15.23 4.75 10.14
CA PRO A 163 -15.60 5.71 9.10
C PRO A 163 -14.54 6.80 8.91
N LEU A 164 -14.26 7.16 7.66
CA LEU A 164 -13.50 8.34 7.29
C LEU A 164 -14.40 9.23 6.43
N ALA A 165 -14.92 10.29 7.04
CA ALA A 165 -15.79 11.25 6.35
C ALA A 165 -14.95 12.33 5.67
N HIS A 166 -14.70 12.15 4.38
CA HIS A 166 -14.04 13.15 3.54
C HIS A 166 -14.63 13.08 2.12
N PRO A 167 -14.98 14.21 1.46
CA PRO A 167 -15.67 14.20 0.16
C PRO A 167 -14.87 13.51 -0.96
N ASN A 168 -13.54 13.55 -0.86
CA ASN A 168 -12.65 12.95 -1.85
C ASN A 168 -12.21 11.52 -1.47
N VAL A 169 -12.68 10.94 -0.35
CA VAL A 169 -12.35 9.56 0.03
C VAL A 169 -13.52 8.63 -0.26
N ARG A 170 -13.25 7.57 -0.98
CA ARG A 170 -14.18 6.49 -1.30
C ARG A 170 -13.68 5.20 -0.70
N ARG A 171 -14.47 4.59 0.18
CA ARG A 171 -14.17 3.26 0.71
C ARG A 171 -14.48 2.21 -0.35
N VAL A 172 -13.54 1.28 -0.51
CA VAL A 172 -13.65 0.15 -1.45
C VAL A 172 -13.20 -1.14 -0.75
N HIS A 173 -13.70 -2.27 -1.22
CA HIS A 173 -13.46 -3.58 -0.58
C HIS A 173 -12.61 -4.51 -1.44
N SER A 174 -12.40 -4.18 -2.70
CA SER A 174 -11.64 -5.01 -3.63
C SER A 174 -11.03 -4.20 -4.78
N TRP A 175 -10.06 -4.81 -5.45
CA TRP A 175 -9.51 -4.28 -6.69
C TRP A 175 -10.51 -4.26 -7.85
N SER A 176 -11.51 -5.15 -7.83
CA SER A 176 -12.61 -5.09 -8.81
C SER A 176 -13.40 -3.81 -8.68
N GLU A 177 -13.77 -3.45 -7.45
CA GLU A 177 -14.51 -2.22 -7.15
C GLU A 177 -13.70 -0.95 -7.52
N ILE A 178 -12.38 -0.97 -7.30
CA ILE A 178 -11.47 0.10 -7.75
C ILE A 178 -11.51 0.26 -9.27
N LEU A 179 -11.48 -0.86 -10.01
CA LEU A 179 -11.57 -0.84 -11.48
C LEU A 179 -12.89 -0.25 -11.97
N ASP A 180 -14.01 -0.60 -11.33
CA ASP A 180 -15.35 -0.10 -11.71
C ASP A 180 -15.43 1.43 -11.59
N HIS A 181 -14.61 2.04 -10.73
CA HIS A 181 -14.52 3.49 -10.58
C HIS A 181 -13.52 4.17 -11.53
N LEU A 182 -12.46 3.46 -11.94
CA LEU A 182 -11.35 4.05 -12.69
C LEU A 182 -11.37 3.75 -14.20
N LEU A 183 -12.15 2.78 -14.64
CA LEU A 183 -12.30 2.41 -16.06
C LEU A 183 -13.63 2.83 -16.64
#